data_a9ffbee2b3069afc166ba030b77d9760
#
_entry.id   a9ffbee2b3069afc166ba030b77d9760
#
_cell.length_a   1.000
_cell.length_b   1.000
_cell.length_c   1.000
_cell.angle_alpha   90.00
_cell.angle_beta   90.00
_cell.angle_gamma   90.00
#
_symmetry.space_group_name_H-M   'P 1'
#
loop_
_entity.id
_entity.type
_entity.pdbx_description
1 polymer ?
#
loop_
_entity_poly.entity_id
_entity_poly.type
_entity_poly.pdbx_seq_one_letter_code
_entity_poly.pdbx_strand_id
1 'polypeptide(L)'
;MTNKMTLWVTTQFEGFHKWEQAPDEVRYLRNRHRHVFGVRVGVDVHVEEDRVIEFHMLKRVVNEIISQYVMNGHREDVGSCEVIAKHIALRLSCIYGPGTYHVEVNEDGECGASFVTS
;
A
#
# COMPACT_ATOMS: atom_id res chain seq x y z
N MET A 1 18.59 23.12 7.50
CA MET A 1 18.14 21.89 6.81
C MET A 1 18.15 20.73 7.78
N THR A 2 17.07 19.99 7.81
CA THR A 2 17.00 18.78 8.63
C THR A 2 17.22 17.55 7.76
N ASN A 3 18.02 16.63 8.26
CA ASN A 3 18.18 15.33 7.63
C ASN A 3 16.94 14.49 7.90
N LYS A 4 16.55 13.70 6.92
CA LYS A 4 15.39 12.81 7.02
C LYS A 4 15.83 11.36 6.84
N MET A 5 15.16 10.47 7.54
CA MET A 5 15.38 9.05 7.37
C MET A 5 14.02 8.36 7.20
N THR A 6 13.91 7.55 6.18
CA THR A 6 12.73 6.76 5.94
C THR A 6 13.09 5.28 6.04
N LEU A 7 12.43 4.58 6.94
CA LEU A 7 12.53 3.12 7.00
C LEU A 7 11.48 2.53 6.07
N TRP A 8 11.83 1.48 5.35
CA TRP A 8 10.89 0.94 4.37
C TRP A 8 10.93 -0.58 4.32
N VAL A 9 9.79 -1.15 3.96
CA VAL A 9 9.63 -2.59 3.72
C VAL A 9 8.82 -2.79 2.45
N THR A 10 8.98 -3.95 1.83
CA THR A 10 8.15 -4.33 0.69
C THR A 10 7.47 -5.66 0.98
N THR A 11 6.30 -5.81 0.38
CA THR A 11 5.56 -7.08 0.39
C THR A 11 4.73 -7.14 -0.88
N GLN A 12 4.00 -8.22 -1.07
CA GLN A 12 3.12 -8.36 -2.23
C GLN A 12 1.94 -9.25 -1.87
N PHE A 13 0.87 -9.09 -2.64
CA PHE A 13 -0.30 -9.95 -2.48
C PHE A 13 -1.00 -10.10 -3.82
N GLU A 14 -1.70 -11.21 -3.98
CA GLU A 14 -2.51 -11.46 -5.16
C GLU A 14 -3.89 -10.87 -4.94
N GLY A 15 -4.41 -10.18 -5.94
CA GLY A 15 -5.73 -9.60 -5.85
C GLY A 15 -6.42 -9.56 -7.19
N PHE A 16 -7.74 -9.38 -7.14
CA PHE A 16 -8.60 -9.24 -8.32
C PHE A 16 -9.28 -7.91 -8.26
N HIS A 17 -9.47 -7.28 -9.41
CA HIS A 17 -10.26 -6.07 -9.51
C HIS A 17 -10.84 -5.92 -10.93
N LYS A 18 -11.71 -4.94 -11.08
CA LYS A 18 -12.28 -4.57 -12.37
C LYS A 18 -12.60 -3.08 -12.36
N TRP A 19 -12.66 -2.50 -13.53
CA TRP A 19 -13.07 -1.11 -13.71
C TRP A 19 -14.21 -1.08 -14.72
N GLU A 20 -15.45 -1.16 -14.22
CA GLU A 20 -16.65 -1.27 -15.06
C GLU A 20 -16.84 -0.08 -15.99
N GLN A 21 -16.34 1.09 -15.61
CA GLN A 21 -16.47 2.33 -16.37
C GLN A 21 -15.26 2.61 -17.27
N ALA A 22 -14.39 1.64 -17.47
CA ALA A 22 -13.18 1.83 -18.28
C ALA A 22 -13.55 2.29 -19.69
N PRO A 23 -12.83 3.29 -20.23
CA PRO A 23 -13.06 3.75 -21.61
C PRO A 23 -12.72 2.67 -22.63
N ASP A 24 -13.22 2.85 -23.84
CA ASP A 24 -13.10 1.83 -24.90
C ASP A 24 -11.66 1.44 -25.22
N GLU A 25 -10.71 2.36 -25.10
CA GLU A 25 -9.30 2.11 -25.38
C GLU A 25 -8.72 1.02 -24.45
N VAL A 26 -9.30 0.88 -23.28
CA VAL A 26 -8.87 -0.10 -22.28
C VAL A 26 -10.05 -0.92 -21.76
N ARG A 27 -11.01 -1.24 -22.65
CA ARG A 27 -12.24 -1.95 -22.27
C ARG A 27 -11.99 -3.29 -21.60
N TYR A 28 -10.84 -3.90 -21.84
CA TYR A 28 -10.49 -5.18 -21.20
C TYR A 28 -10.39 -5.04 -19.68
N LEU A 29 -10.23 -3.83 -19.15
CA LEU A 29 -10.20 -3.59 -17.70
C LEU A 29 -11.59 -3.67 -17.05
N ARG A 30 -12.67 -3.71 -17.86
CA ARG A 30 -14.04 -3.82 -17.35
C ARG A 30 -14.33 -5.18 -16.71
N ASN A 31 -13.61 -6.20 -17.15
CA ASN A 31 -13.77 -7.55 -16.62
C ASN A 31 -12.83 -7.77 -15.44
N ARG A 32 -13.26 -8.63 -14.52
CA ARG A 32 -12.44 -8.98 -13.36
C ARG A 32 -11.14 -9.62 -13.83
N HIS A 33 -10.03 -9.11 -13.34
CA HIS A 33 -8.71 -9.61 -13.72
C HIS A 33 -7.80 -9.61 -12.49
N ARG A 34 -6.75 -10.44 -12.56
CA ARG A 34 -5.83 -10.70 -11.46
C ARG A 34 -4.52 -9.95 -11.67
N HIS A 35 -3.96 -9.45 -10.57
CA HIS A 35 -2.60 -8.93 -10.54
C HIS A 35 -1.88 -9.43 -9.29
N VAL A 36 -0.56 -9.42 -9.34
CA VAL A 36 0.26 -9.45 -8.14
C VAL A 36 0.51 -7.98 -7.77
N PHE A 37 -0.07 -7.56 -6.67
CA PHE A 37 0.10 -6.19 -6.18
C PHE A 37 1.35 -6.11 -5.33
N GLY A 38 2.31 -5.27 -5.74
CA GLY A 38 3.48 -4.96 -4.93
C GLY A 38 3.16 -3.78 -4.03
N VAL A 39 3.64 -3.83 -2.80
CA VAL A 39 3.42 -2.79 -1.81
C VAL A 39 4.75 -2.41 -1.18
N ARG A 40 5.05 -1.11 -1.18
CA ARG A 40 6.21 -0.57 -0.47
C ARG A 40 5.69 0.46 0.53
N VAL A 41 6.06 0.27 1.79
CA VAL A 41 5.70 1.18 2.87
C VAL A 41 6.95 1.80 3.45
N GLY A 42 6.95 3.12 3.58
CA GLY A 42 8.01 3.87 4.24
C GLY A 42 7.47 4.65 5.42
N VAL A 43 8.23 4.71 6.49
CA VAL A 43 7.88 5.47 7.69
C VAL A 43 9.05 6.40 8.00
N ASP A 44 8.76 7.70 8.09
CA ASP A 44 9.79 8.67 8.43
C ASP A 44 10.07 8.64 9.93
N VAL A 45 11.35 8.62 10.28
CA VAL A 45 11.81 8.59 11.67
C VAL A 45 12.89 9.63 11.85
N HIS A 46 13.22 9.95 13.11
CA HIS A 46 14.34 10.83 13.43
C HIS A 46 15.64 10.13 13.16
N VAL A 47 16.60 10.87 12.61
CA VAL A 47 17.89 10.28 12.21
C VAL A 47 18.72 9.78 13.39
N GLU A 48 18.47 10.29 14.59
CA GLU A 48 19.14 9.85 15.79
C GLU A 48 18.56 8.56 16.38
N GLU A 49 17.39 8.14 15.91
CA GLU A 49 16.75 6.94 16.42
C GLU A 49 17.30 5.71 15.72
N ASP A 50 17.48 4.64 16.49
CA ASP A 50 17.94 3.38 15.97
C ASP A 50 16.94 2.29 16.35
N ARG A 51 16.37 1.66 15.35
CA ARG A 51 15.43 0.52 15.51
C ARG A 51 14.17 0.83 16.31
N VAL A 52 13.74 2.09 16.35
CA VAL A 52 12.45 2.44 16.95
C VAL A 52 11.32 1.73 16.23
N ILE A 53 11.44 1.61 14.90
CA ILE A 53 10.55 0.79 14.08
C ILE A 53 11.42 -0.31 13.46
N GLU A 54 11.11 -1.55 13.81
CA GLU A 54 11.89 -2.68 13.36
C GLU A 54 11.26 -3.26 12.08
N PHE A 55 12.08 -3.57 11.07
CA PHE A 55 11.63 -3.95 9.73
C PHE A 55 10.67 -5.14 9.70
N HIS A 56 11.01 -6.20 10.41
CA HIS A 56 10.18 -7.42 10.38
C HIS A 56 8.83 -7.19 11.05
N MET A 57 8.79 -6.40 12.10
CA MET A 57 7.56 -6.04 12.78
C MET A 57 6.71 -5.13 11.90
N LEU A 58 7.33 -4.15 11.23
CA LEU A 58 6.62 -3.28 10.30
C LEU A 58 6.03 -4.09 9.14
N LYS A 59 6.81 -5.00 8.58
CA LYS A 59 6.32 -5.84 7.47
C LYS A 59 5.14 -6.70 7.92
N ARG A 60 5.19 -7.24 9.13
CA ARG A 60 4.08 -8.02 9.69
C ARG A 60 2.82 -7.17 9.82
N VAL A 61 2.95 -5.94 10.30
CA VAL A 61 1.81 -5.02 10.42
C VAL A 61 1.23 -4.72 9.04
N VAL A 62 2.07 -4.44 8.04
CA VAL A 62 1.61 -4.17 6.68
C VAL A 62 0.86 -5.38 6.11
N ASN A 63 1.41 -6.58 6.27
CA ASN A 63 0.77 -7.80 5.79
C ASN A 63 -0.59 -8.03 6.47
N GLU A 64 -0.71 -7.71 7.75
CA GLU A 64 -1.96 -7.85 8.47
C GLU A 64 -3.00 -6.82 7.98
N ILE A 65 -2.59 -5.58 7.74
CA ILE A 65 -3.47 -4.55 7.17
C ILE A 65 -4.04 -5.05 5.84
N ILE A 66 -3.19 -5.56 4.96
CA ILE A 66 -3.60 -6.06 3.64
C ILE A 66 -4.55 -7.25 3.79
N SER A 67 -4.20 -8.21 4.64
CA SER A 67 -5.02 -9.40 4.85
C SER A 67 -6.41 -9.03 5.34
N GLN A 68 -6.52 -8.14 6.31
CA GLN A 68 -7.81 -7.70 6.83
C GLN A 68 -8.61 -6.93 5.78
N TYR A 69 -7.94 -6.09 4.99
CA TYR A 69 -8.60 -5.36 3.91
C TYR A 69 -9.23 -6.31 2.90
N VAL A 70 -8.47 -7.31 2.45
CA VAL A 70 -8.98 -8.29 1.48
C VAL A 70 -10.13 -9.09 2.08
N MET A 71 -9.98 -9.56 3.32
CA MET A 71 -10.99 -10.40 3.97
C MET A 71 -12.27 -9.64 4.29
N ASN A 72 -12.21 -8.34 4.53
CA ASN A 72 -13.34 -7.53 4.96
C ASN A 72 -14.07 -6.86 3.78
N GLY A 73 -14.34 -7.63 2.73
CA GLY A 73 -15.19 -7.19 1.63
C GLY A 73 -14.46 -6.88 0.34
N HIS A 74 -13.18 -7.21 0.23
CA HIS A 74 -12.41 -6.90 -0.98
C HIS A 74 -11.80 -8.13 -1.65
N ARG A 75 -12.35 -9.33 -1.38
CA ARG A 75 -11.86 -10.56 -2.01
C ARG A 75 -12.09 -10.57 -3.51
N GLU A 76 -13.25 -10.08 -3.94
CA GLU A 76 -13.64 -10.10 -5.34
C GLU A 76 -13.13 -8.87 -6.09
N ASP A 77 -12.90 -7.77 -5.36
CA ASP A 77 -12.46 -6.50 -5.94
C ASP A 77 -11.65 -5.74 -4.89
N VAL A 78 -10.33 -5.72 -5.06
CA VAL A 78 -9.45 -5.00 -4.12
C VAL A 78 -9.40 -3.50 -4.41
N GLY A 79 -10.00 -3.05 -5.51
CA GLY A 79 -9.97 -1.65 -5.90
C GLY A 79 -8.71 -1.30 -6.68
N SER A 80 -8.53 -0.01 -6.90
CA SER A 80 -7.37 0.51 -7.62
C SER A 80 -6.14 0.60 -6.71
N CYS A 81 -4.97 0.73 -7.33
CA CYS A 81 -3.74 1.00 -6.57
C CYS A 81 -3.88 2.24 -5.70
N GLU A 82 -4.56 3.28 -6.20
CA GLU A 82 -4.79 4.53 -5.45
C GLU A 82 -5.61 4.27 -4.17
N VAL A 83 -6.69 3.50 -4.29
CA VAL A 83 -7.56 3.17 -3.15
C VAL A 83 -6.81 2.32 -2.12
N ILE A 84 -6.07 1.33 -2.59
CA ILE A 84 -5.29 0.44 -1.71
C ILE A 84 -4.22 1.25 -0.96
N ALA A 85 -3.50 2.13 -1.67
CA ALA A 85 -2.44 2.93 -1.07
C ALA A 85 -2.97 3.84 0.03
N LYS A 86 -4.10 4.51 -0.22
CA LYS A 86 -4.74 5.38 0.78
C LYS A 86 -5.18 4.59 2.02
N HIS A 87 -5.77 3.42 1.79
CA HIS A 87 -6.22 2.58 2.90
C HIS A 87 -5.05 2.17 3.80
N ILE A 88 -3.96 1.70 3.21
CA ILE A 88 -2.79 1.28 3.97
C ILE A 88 -2.22 2.47 4.76
N ALA A 89 -2.10 3.63 4.14
CA ALA A 89 -1.56 4.82 4.79
C ALA A 89 -2.41 5.25 5.99
N LEU A 90 -3.73 5.24 5.84
CA LEU A 90 -4.64 5.57 6.93
C LEU A 90 -4.52 4.58 8.09
N ARG A 91 -4.42 3.29 7.79
CA ARG A 91 -4.25 2.27 8.84
C ARG A 91 -2.93 2.43 9.58
N LEU A 92 -1.85 2.74 8.85
CA LEU A 92 -0.56 2.98 9.48
C LEU A 92 -0.62 4.16 10.45
N SER A 93 -1.26 5.26 10.06
CA SER A 93 -1.39 6.42 10.94
C SER A 93 -2.24 6.11 12.16
N CYS A 94 -3.25 5.23 12.05
CA CYS A 94 -4.03 4.78 13.20
C CYS A 94 -3.20 3.93 14.15
N ILE A 95 -2.30 3.11 13.63
CA ILE A 95 -1.51 2.17 14.44
C ILE A 95 -0.31 2.87 15.08
N TYR A 96 0.42 3.68 14.31
CA TYR A 96 1.67 4.30 14.77
C TYR A 96 1.50 5.74 15.23
N GLY A 97 0.37 6.38 14.93
CA GLY A 97 0.12 7.76 15.32
C GLY A 97 0.53 8.77 14.26
N PRO A 98 0.54 10.08 14.63
CA PRO A 98 0.93 11.12 13.69
C PRO A 98 2.33 10.90 13.15
N GLY A 99 2.50 11.18 11.85
CA GLY A 99 3.79 11.01 11.19
C GLY A 99 3.62 10.99 9.68
N THR A 100 4.73 10.85 8.98
CA THR A 100 4.73 10.78 7.53
C THR A 100 4.89 9.34 7.09
N TYR A 101 3.94 8.89 6.29
CA TYR A 101 3.88 7.52 5.77
C TYR A 101 3.86 7.58 4.26
N HIS A 102 4.74 6.80 3.64
CA HIS A 102 4.84 6.68 2.18
C HIS A 102 4.33 5.30 1.79
N VAL A 103 3.35 5.26 0.92
CA VAL A 103 2.80 3.98 0.46
C VAL A 103 2.77 3.95 -1.05
N GLU A 104 3.44 2.96 -1.62
CA GLU A 104 3.41 2.72 -3.05
C GLU A 104 2.73 1.37 -3.28
N VAL A 105 1.78 1.34 -4.21
CA VAL A 105 1.10 0.11 -4.63
C VAL A 105 1.22 0.02 -6.13
N ASN A 106 1.67 -1.13 -6.62
CA ASN A 106 1.85 -1.34 -8.06
C ASN A 106 1.19 -2.64 -8.52
N GLU A 107 0.96 -2.72 -9.81
CA GLU A 107 0.46 -3.91 -10.48
C GLU A 107 1.62 -4.59 -11.19
N ASP A 108 1.99 -5.77 -10.71
CA ASP A 108 3.01 -6.63 -11.33
C ASP A 108 4.37 -5.94 -11.47
N GLY A 109 4.63 -4.92 -10.68
CA GLY A 109 5.87 -4.16 -10.74
C GLY A 109 5.98 -3.22 -11.93
N GLU A 110 4.91 -3.01 -12.70
CA GLU A 110 4.98 -2.26 -13.96
C GLU A 110 4.42 -0.86 -13.85
N CYS A 111 3.37 -0.67 -13.09
CA CYS A 111 2.71 0.64 -12.93
C CYS A 111 2.00 0.67 -11.59
N GLY A 112 1.78 1.85 -11.06
CA GLY A 112 1.14 1.96 -9.76
C GLY A 112 0.96 3.40 -9.30
N ALA A 113 0.70 3.55 -8.02
CA ALA A 113 0.45 4.83 -7.38
C ALA A 113 1.27 4.95 -6.09
N SER A 114 1.72 6.16 -5.81
CA SER A 114 2.42 6.49 -4.56
C SER A 114 1.61 7.53 -3.81
N PHE A 115 1.41 7.31 -2.54
CA PHE A 115 0.65 8.20 -1.67
C PHE A 115 1.47 8.53 -0.43
N VAL A 116 1.54 9.81 -0.09
CA VAL A 116 2.25 10.27 1.10
C VAL A 116 1.25 11.01 1.97
N THR A 117 1.15 10.60 3.22
CA THR A 117 0.33 11.29 4.21
C THR A 117 1.22 11.84 5.31
N SER A 118 0.88 13.00 5.79
CA SER A 118 1.65 13.66 6.84
C SER A 118 0.77 14.10 8.00
#